data_de0f1348a6548aee8e5e7aba5d0a860d
#
_entry.id   de0f1348a6548aee8e5e7aba5d0a860d
#
_cell.length_a   1.000
_cell.length_b   1.000
_cell.length_c   1.000
_cell.angle_alpha   90.00
_cell.angle_beta   90.00
_cell.angle_gamma   90.00
#
_symmetry.space_group_name_H-M   'P 1'
#
loop_
_entity.id
_entity.type
_entity.pdbx_description
1 polymer ?
#
loop_
_entity_poly.entity_id
_entity_poly.type
_entity_poly.pdbx_seq_one_letter_code
_entity_poly.pdbx_strand_id
1 'polypeptide(L)'
;IMAKEFPEMLVGAGTVLTTEQVDRAVNAGAKFIVSPGLNPTVVKYCVDKGIPVTPGTSNPSDVEMAISLGLDVVKFFPAEQAGGINMIKAMAAPYTNMKFMPTGGINASNLKSYLDFPKIIACGGSWMVKDALINGGEFEKIKEMTKEAVDIVK
;
A
#
# COMPACT_ATOMS: atom_id res chain seq x y z
N ILE A 1 18.40 -8.21 1.41
CA ILE A 1 18.39 -9.35 0.46
C ILE A 1 17.56 -8.97 -0.75
N MET A 2 16.23 -8.75 -0.66
CA MET A 2 15.32 -8.53 -1.80
C MET A 2 15.84 -7.49 -2.80
N ALA A 3 16.18 -6.28 -2.34
CA ALA A 3 16.66 -5.21 -3.21
C ALA A 3 18.00 -5.53 -3.92
N LYS A 4 18.79 -6.45 -3.37
CA LYS A 4 20.06 -6.88 -3.94
C LYS A 4 19.89 -8.04 -4.94
N GLU A 5 19.09 -9.03 -4.55
CA GLU A 5 18.91 -10.25 -5.36
C GLU A 5 17.91 -10.05 -6.50
N PHE A 6 16.99 -9.09 -6.37
CA PHE A 6 15.94 -8.79 -7.34
C PHE A 6 15.92 -7.28 -7.66
N PRO A 7 16.92 -6.75 -8.37
CA PRO A 7 17.06 -5.31 -8.62
C PRO A 7 15.90 -4.70 -9.41
N GLU A 8 15.19 -5.49 -10.23
CA GLU A 8 14.01 -5.07 -10.98
C GLU A 8 12.73 -4.99 -10.13
N MET A 9 12.75 -5.56 -8.91
CA MET A 9 11.60 -5.53 -8.02
C MET A 9 11.47 -4.15 -7.37
N LEU A 10 10.26 -3.58 -7.41
CA LEU A 10 9.95 -2.36 -6.67
C LEU A 10 9.76 -2.70 -5.18
N VAL A 11 10.85 -2.73 -4.43
CA VAL A 11 10.85 -3.05 -3.01
C VAL A 11 10.48 -1.81 -2.21
N GLY A 12 9.41 -1.90 -1.41
CA GLY A 12 9.01 -0.88 -0.44
C GLY A 12 9.09 -1.37 0.99
N ALA A 13 9.03 -0.46 1.95
CA ALA A 13 9.01 -0.79 3.37
C ALA A 13 7.71 -0.36 4.05
N GLY A 14 7.11 -1.25 4.79
CA GLY A 14 5.97 -1.06 5.68
C GLY A 14 5.99 -2.14 6.77
N THR A 15 5.67 -1.83 7.96
CA THR A 15 5.13 -0.62 8.55
C THR A 15 6.27 0.31 9.01
N VAL A 16 6.22 1.58 8.61
CA VAL A 16 7.20 2.60 8.99
C VAL A 16 6.47 3.72 9.74
N LEU A 17 6.91 4.04 10.95
CA LEU A 17 6.21 4.95 11.88
C LEU A 17 7.06 6.15 12.32
N THR A 18 8.38 6.12 12.10
CA THR A 18 9.30 7.18 12.51
C THR A 18 10.29 7.54 11.40
N THR A 19 10.91 8.71 11.50
CA THR A 19 11.92 9.18 10.54
C THR A 19 13.16 8.30 10.54
N GLU A 20 13.56 7.76 11.69
CA GLU A 20 14.69 6.82 11.81
C GLU A 20 14.39 5.50 11.09
N GLN A 21 13.13 5.04 11.15
CA GLN A 21 12.72 3.87 10.39
C GLN A 21 12.71 4.13 8.88
N VAL A 22 12.36 5.36 8.44
CA VAL A 22 12.49 5.77 7.03
C VAL A 22 13.94 5.63 6.58
N ASP A 23 14.88 6.23 7.31
CA ASP A 23 16.31 6.15 6.96
C ASP A 23 16.82 4.72 6.91
N ARG A 24 16.45 3.89 7.90
CA ARG A 24 16.81 2.46 7.91
C ARG A 24 16.25 1.71 6.70
N ALA A 25 15.01 1.99 6.33
CA ALA A 25 14.37 1.35 5.19
C ALA A 25 15.06 1.73 3.86
N VAL A 26 15.31 3.02 3.65
CA VAL A 26 15.98 3.53 2.45
C VAL A 26 17.41 3.00 2.35
N ASN A 27 18.16 2.99 3.44
CA ASN A 27 19.50 2.43 3.49
C ASN A 27 19.53 0.93 3.20
N ALA A 28 18.44 0.21 3.51
CA ALA A 28 18.26 -1.19 3.15
C ALA A 28 17.81 -1.43 1.70
N GLY A 29 17.57 -0.35 0.92
CA GLY A 29 17.20 -0.39 -0.48
C GLY A 29 15.71 -0.22 -0.78
N ALA A 30 14.90 0.20 0.20
CA ALA A 30 13.49 0.52 -0.05
C ALA A 30 13.35 1.72 -0.98
N LYS A 31 12.47 1.60 -1.95
CA LYS A 31 12.17 2.64 -2.96
C LYS A 31 10.96 3.49 -2.60
N PHE A 32 10.13 3.03 -1.69
CA PHE A 32 8.96 3.77 -1.16
C PHE A 32 8.63 3.32 0.25
N ILE A 33 7.87 4.15 0.95
CA ILE A 33 7.48 3.96 2.36
C ILE A 33 5.97 3.80 2.46
N VAL A 34 5.52 2.90 3.33
CA VAL A 34 4.11 2.69 3.64
C VAL A 34 3.89 2.72 5.16
N SER A 35 2.85 3.43 5.59
CA SER A 35 2.43 3.45 6.99
C SER A 35 0.94 3.11 7.15
N PRO A 36 0.49 2.63 8.31
CA PRO A 36 -0.92 2.28 8.54
C PRO A 36 -1.81 3.51 8.75
N GLY A 37 -1.24 4.62 9.17
CA GLY A 37 -1.90 5.90 9.35
C GLY A 37 -1.06 7.04 8.82
N LEU A 38 -1.62 8.25 8.82
CA LEU A 38 -0.95 9.46 8.37
C LEU A 38 -0.29 10.17 9.56
N ASN A 39 1.03 10.07 9.66
CA ASN A 39 1.83 10.89 10.58
C ASN A 39 2.46 12.05 9.78
N PRO A 40 2.03 13.32 10.01
CA PRO A 40 2.51 14.46 9.22
C PRO A 40 4.03 14.64 9.27
N THR A 41 4.66 14.34 10.40
CA THR A 41 6.13 14.45 10.56
C THR A 41 6.85 13.45 9.64
N VAL A 42 6.39 12.19 9.61
CA VAL A 42 6.99 11.15 8.76
C VAL A 42 6.73 11.43 7.29
N VAL A 43 5.50 11.84 6.94
CA VAL A 43 5.14 12.18 5.56
C VAL A 43 5.98 13.34 5.07
N LYS A 44 6.02 14.45 5.83
CA LYS A 44 6.82 15.61 5.46
C LYS A 44 8.30 15.27 5.30
N TYR A 45 8.85 14.46 6.19
CA TYR A 45 10.24 14.00 6.10
C TYR A 45 10.51 13.24 4.79
N CYS A 46 9.60 12.33 4.41
CA CYS A 46 9.71 11.63 3.13
C CYS A 46 9.64 12.59 1.94
N VAL A 47 8.65 13.49 1.93
CA VAL A 47 8.45 14.47 0.85
C VAL A 47 9.68 15.38 0.69
N ASP A 48 10.20 15.94 1.79
CA ASP A 48 11.38 16.80 1.79
C ASP A 48 12.64 16.09 1.25
N LYS A 49 12.72 14.75 1.42
CA LYS A 49 13.82 13.92 0.89
C LYS A 49 13.53 13.32 -0.49
N GLY A 50 12.40 13.60 -1.11
CA GLY A 50 12.01 13.01 -2.39
C GLY A 50 11.76 11.49 -2.32
N ILE A 51 11.41 10.96 -1.15
CA ILE A 51 11.11 9.53 -0.93
C ILE A 51 9.60 9.34 -1.11
N PRO A 52 9.15 8.51 -2.07
CA PRO A 52 7.74 8.20 -2.23
C PRO A 52 7.15 7.61 -0.95
N VAL A 53 6.01 8.13 -0.51
CA VAL A 53 5.33 7.67 0.71
C VAL A 53 3.84 7.53 0.48
N THR A 54 3.26 6.43 0.99
CA THR A 54 1.82 6.14 0.89
C THR A 54 1.27 5.93 2.30
N PRO A 55 0.88 7.02 3.00
CA PRO A 55 0.34 6.94 4.35
C PRO A 55 -1.09 6.41 4.35
N GLY A 56 -1.47 5.71 5.42
CA GLY A 56 -2.82 5.22 5.64
C GLY A 56 -3.79 6.35 5.94
N THR A 57 -4.96 6.28 5.31
CA THR A 57 -6.10 7.16 5.50
C THR A 57 -7.37 6.34 5.63
N SER A 58 -8.37 6.83 6.35
CA SER A 58 -9.67 6.17 6.47
C SER A 58 -10.85 7.14 6.49
N ASN A 59 -10.60 8.42 6.44
CA ASN A 59 -11.61 9.47 6.49
C ASN A 59 -11.19 10.71 5.67
N PRO A 60 -12.11 11.67 5.41
CA PRO A 60 -11.82 12.90 4.66
C PRO A 60 -10.69 13.76 5.25
N SER A 61 -10.62 13.90 6.58
CA SER A 61 -9.59 14.74 7.22
C SER A 61 -8.17 14.21 6.96
N ASP A 62 -8.01 12.88 6.93
CA ASP A 62 -6.72 12.27 6.60
C ASP A 62 -6.34 12.59 5.13
N VAL A 63 -7.32 12.52 4.21
CA VAL A 63 -7.07 12.84 2.79
C VAL A 63 -6.71 14.30 2.61
N GLU A 64 -7.40 15.23 3.28
CA GLU A 64 -7.08 16.66 3.24
C GLU A 64 -5.69 16.95 3.81
N MET A 65 -5.32 16.27 4.90
CA MET A 65 -3.96 16.36 5.43
C MET A 65 -2.92 15.84 4.42
N ALA A 66 -3.18 14.72 3.74
CA ALA A 66 -2.30 14.20 2.71
C ALA A 66 -2.12 15.20 1.56
N ILE A 67 -3.22 15.81 1.09
CA ILE A 67 -3.21 16.87 0.05
C ILE A 67 -2.37 18.06 0.50
N SER A 68 -2.54 18.53 1.75
CA SER A 68 -1.80 19.67 2.30
C SER A 68 -0.29 19.41 2.38
N LEU A 69 0.10 18.14 2.46
CA LEU A 69 1.50 17.67 2.45
C LEU A 69 2.02 17.37 1.02
N GLY A 70 1.23 17.66 -0.01
CA GLY A 70 1.63 17.50 -1.42
C GLY A 70 1.47 16.10 -1.98
N LEU A 71 0.68 15.21 -1.34
CA LEU A 71 0.45 13.87 -1.82
C LEU A 71 -0.78 13.80 -2.74
N ASP A 72 -0.69 12.98 -3.77
CA ASP A 72 -1.77 12.60 -4.68
C ASP A 72 -2.15 11.11 -4.61
N VAL A 73 -1.42 10.33 -3.80
CA VAL A 73 -1.67 8.91 -3.56
C VAL A 73 -1.67 8.64 -2.06
N VAL A 74 -2.69 7.94 -1.59
CA VAL A 74 -2.79 7.49 -0.20
C VAL A 74 -3.15 6.01 -0.12
N LYS A 75 -2.70 5.36 0.96
CA LYS A 75 -3.21 4.05 1.33
C LYS A 75 -4.58 4.20 1.98
N PHE A 76 -5.54 3.36 1.62
CA PHE A 76 -6.80 3.24 2.35
C PHE A 76 -6.75 2.00 3.25
N PHE A 77 -6.83 2.19 4.55
CA PHE A 77 -6.60 1.12 5.53
C PHE A 77 -7.39 1.35 6.83
N PRO A 78 -7.94 0.26 7.42
CA PRO A 78 -8.08 -1.10 6.88
C PRO A 78 -9.26 -1.19 5.89
N ALA A 79 -8.99 -1.58 4.63
CA ALA A 79 -9.91 -1.34 3.52
C ALA A 79 -11.30 -1.98 3.71
N GLU A 80 -11.38 -3.29 3.88
CA GLU A 80 -12.68 -3.98 4.01
C GLU A 80 -13.44 -3.54 5.26
N GLN A 81 -12.74 -3.42 6.40
CA GLN A 81 -13.34 -3.03 7.68
C GLN A 81 -13.82 -1.56 7.68
N ALA A 82 -13.20 -0.70 6.87
CA ALA A 82 -13.55 0.72 6.74
C ALA A 82 -14.61 1.00 5.66
N GLY A 83 -15.28 -0.03 5.13
CA GLY A 83 -16.36 0.11 4.16
C GLY A 83 -16.01 -0.23 2.71
N GLY A 84 -14.81 -0.75 2.49
CA GLY A 84 -14.39 -1.32 1.20
C GLY A 84 -14.42 -0.34 0.04
N ILE A 85 -14.62 -0.88 -1.15
CA ILE A 85 -14.65 -0.09 -2.39
C ILE A 85 -15.74 1.00 -2.39
N ASN A 86 -16.85 0.78 -1.69
CA ASN A 86 -17.92 1.77 -1.62
C ASN A 86 -17.50 3.02 -0.86
N MET A 87 -16.76 2.85 0.25
CA MET A 87 -16.21 3.98 1.00
C MET A 87 -15.16 4.73 0.18
N ILE A 88 -14.27 4.02 -0.52
CA ILE A 88 -13.28 4.66 -1.40
C ILE A 88 -13.97 5.47 -2.49
N LYS A 89 -15.02 4.96 -3.14
CA LYS A 89 -15.78 5.69 -4.15
C LYS A 89 -16.40 6.96 -3.58
N ALA A 90 -16.99 6.89 -2.39
CA ALA A 90 -17.57 8.05 -1.71
C ALA A 90 -16.50 9.10 -1.36
N MET A 91 -15.34 8.69 -0.84
CA MET A 91 -14.22 9.58 -0.56
C MET A 91 -13.60 10.17 -1.81
N ALA A 92 -13.48 9.40 -2.89
CA ALA A 92 -12.88 9.85 -4.14
C ALA A 92 -13.73 10.91 -4.88
N ALA A 93 -15.00 11.03 -4.58
CA ALA A 93 -15.90 11.97 -5.25
C ALA A 93 -15.47 13.45 -5.07
N PRO A 94 -15.25 13.95 -3.84
CA PRO A 94 -14.76 15.32 -3.64
C PRO A 94 -13.27 15.50 -3.99
N TYR A 95 -12.44 14.45 -3.91
CA TYR A 95 -10.99 14.53 -4.10
C TYR A 95 -10.58 14.02 -5.49
N THR A 96 -10.90 14.79 -6.53
CA THR A 96 -10.80 14.37 -7.94
C THR A 96 -9.40 13.94 -8.39
N ASN A 97 -8.34 14.49 -7.77
CA ASN A 97 -6.95 14.18 -8.11
C ASN A 97 -6.33 13.08 -7.23
N MET A 98 -7.02 12.73 -6.12
CA MET A 98 -6.50 11.70 -5.21
C MET A 98 -6.67 10.30 -5.79
N LYS A 99 -5.65 9.48 -5.63
CA LYS A 99 -5.64 8.05 -5.93
C LYS A 99 -5.44 7.23 -4.66
N PHE A 100 -5.89 5.98 -4.68
CA PHE A 100 -5.92 5.14 -3.50
C PHE A 100 -5.20 3.81 -3.73
N MET A 101 -4.57 3.31 -2.68
CA MET A 101 -4.00 1.97 -2.58
C MET A 101 -4.66 1.24 -1.39
N PRO A 102 -5.80 0.54 -1.58
CA PRO A 102 -6.45 -0.20 -0.51
C PRO A 102 -5.59 -1.35 -0.02
N THR A 103 -5.55 -1.52 1.29
CA THR A 103 -4.93 -2.66 1.98
C THR A 103 -5.76 -3.07 3.19
N GLY A 104 -5.72 -4.35 3.54
CA GLY A 104 -6.51 -4.92 4.62
C GLY A 104 -7.79 -5.59 4.13
N GLY A 105 -7.82 -6.92 4.20
CA GLY A 105 -8.94 -7.72 3.73
C GLY A 105 -8.98 -8.00 2.22
N ILE A 106 -8.00 -7.48 1.46
CA ILE A 106 -7.90 -7.77 0.01
C ILE A 106 -7.49 -9.23 -0.20
N ASN A 107 -8.12 -9.89 -1.16
CA ASN A 107 -7.85 -11.27 -1.55
C ASN A 107 -8.27 -11.51 -3.02
N ALA A 108 -8.04 -12.71 -3.55
CA ALA A 108 -8.34 -13.03 -4.94
C ALA A 108 -9.81 -12.79 -5.34
N SER A 109 -10.77 -12.97 -4.42
CA SER A 109 -12.19 -12.84 -4.73
C SER A 109 -12.68 -11.39 -4.85
N ASN A 110 -12.01 -10.42 -4.19
CA ASN A 110 -12.40 -9.01 -4.20
C ASN A 110 -11.41 -8.09 -4.94
N LEU A 111 -10.20 -8.57 -5.25
CA LEU A 111 -9.14 -7.78 -5.89
C LEU A 111 -9.62 -7.06 -7.16
N LYS A 112 -10.31 -7.78 -8.06
CA LYS A 112 -10.80 -7.21 -9.32
C LYS A 112 -11.78 -6.06 -9.09
N SER A 113 -12.69 -6.19 -8.12
CA SER A 113 -13.69 -5.14 -7.85
C SER A 113 -13.07 -3.82 -7.39
N TYR A 114 -11.90 -3.87 -6.77
CA TYR A 114 -11.12 -2.67 -6.45
C TYR A 114 -10.41 -2.12 -7.68
N LEU A 115 -9.69 -2.96 -8.42
CA LEU A 115 -8.88 -2.53 -9.57
C LEU A 115 -9.73 -1.99 -10.74
N ASP A 116 -10.99 -2.40 -10.86
CA ASP A 116 -11.91 -1.86 -11.86
C ASP A 116 -12.27 -0.37 -11.59
N PHE A 117 -11.93 0.19 -10.42
CA PHE A 117 -12.16 1.60 -10.13
C PHE A 117 -10.92 2.44 -10.50
N PRO A 118 -11.03 3.41 -11.45
CA PRO A 118 -9.89 4.13 -12.01
C PRO A 118 -9.04 4.93 -11.02
N LYS A 119 -9.55 5.16 -9.80
CA LYS A 119 -8.80 5.85 -8.74
C LYS A 119 -7.93 4.90 -7.90
N ILE A 120 -8.00 3.60 -8.15
CA ILE A 120 -7.13 2.61 -7.51
C ILE A 120 -5.91 2.38 -8.40
N ILE A 121 -4.71 2.61 -7.84
CA ILE A 121 -3.45 2.41 -8.58
C ILE A 121 -2.83 1.03 -8.33
N ALA A 122 -3.11 0.46 -7.18
CA ALA A 122 -2.63 -0.84 -6.74
C ALA A 122 -3.45 -1.33 -5.55
N CYS A 123 -3.42 -2.61 -5.25
CA CYS A 123 -3.98 -3.20 -4.04
C CYS A 123 -2.89 -3.94 -3.26
N GLY A 124 -2.89 -3.79 -1.94
CA GLY A 124 -2.00 -4.54 -1.05
C GLY A 124 -2.74 -5.71 -0.41
N GLY A 125 -2.21 -6.90 -0.57
CA GLY A 125 -2.75 -8.12 0.03
C GLY A 125 -1.65 -9.05 0.52
N SER A 126 -1.95 -9.83 1.54
CA SER A 126 -1.03 -10.81 2.14
C SER A 126 -1.59 -12.24 2.16
N TRP A 127 -2.70 -12.48 1.46
CA TRP A 127 -3.35 -13.81 1.48
C TRP A 127 -2.48 -14.92 0.90
N MET A 128 -1.54 -14.59 -0.02
CA MET A 128 -0.62 -15.54 -0.63
C MET A 128 0.62 -15.82 0.23
N VAL A 129 0.93 -14.99 1.23
CA VAL A 129 2.14 -15.07 2.06
C VAL A 129 1.81 -15.23 3.54
N LYS A 130 0.81 -16.05 3.86
CA LYS A 130 0.44 -16.32 5.26
C LYS A 130 1.56 -17.03 6.00
N ASP A 131 1.72 -16.69 7.28
CA ASP A 131 2.73 -17.29 8.17
C ASP A 131 2.72 -18.82 8.15
N ALA A 132 1.53 -19.44 8.09
CA ALA A 132 1.41 -20.88 8.02
C ALA A 132 2.04 -21.50 6.76
N LEU A 133 1.95 -20.80 5.61
CA LEU A 133 2.57 -21.25 4.36
C LEU A 133 4.10 -21.07 4.41
N ILE A 134 4.56 -19.95 4.95
CA ILE A 134 5.98 -19.64 5.08
C ILE A 134 6.64 -20.64 6.03
N ASN A 135 6.08 -20.81 7.22
CA ASN A 135 6.59 -21.71 8.25
C ASN A 135 6.50 -23.20 7.85
N GLY A 136 5.51 -23.54 7.01
CA GLY A 136 5.35 -24.87 6.44
C GLY A 136 6.27 -25.16 5.24
N GLY A 137 7.04 -24.16 4.76
CA GLY A 137 7.87 -24.31 3.56
C GLY A 137 7.09 -24.44 2.25
N GLU A 138 5.82 -24.05 2.23
CA GLU A 138 4.89 -24.16 1.10
C GLU A 138 5.15 -23.13 -0.01
N PHE A 139 6.42 -22.97 -0.41
CA PHE A 139 6.83 -21.89 -1.32
C PHE A 139 6.25 -22.02 -2.73
N GLU A 140 6.05 -23.24 -3.25
CA GLU A 140 5.40 -23.43 -4.55
C GLU A 140 3.94 -22.96 -4.51
N LYS A 141 3.23 -23.22 -3.41
CA LYS A 141 1.87 -22.72 -3.22
C LYS A 141 1.81 -21.19 -3.13
N ILE A 142 2.77 -20.56 -2.44
CA ILE A 142 2.91 -19.10 -2.41
C ILE A 142 3.09 -18.56 -3.84
N LYS A 143 3.93 -19.20 -4.64
CA LYS A 143 4.19 -18.83 -6.03
C LYS A 143 2.94 -18.98 -6.91
N GLU A 144 2.20 -20.08 -6.77
CA GLU A 144 0.94 -20.30 -7.49
C GLU A 144 -0.10 -19.22 -7.15
N MET A 145 -0.33 -18.95 -5.85
CA MET A 145 -1.26 -17.92 -5.40
C MET A 145 -0.84 -16.51 -5.85
N THR A 146 0.46 -16.25 -5.90
CA THR A 146 0.99 -14.99 -6.41
C THR A 146 0.76 -14.87 -7.92
N LYS A 147 0.96 -15.96 -8.67
CA LYS A 147 0.66 -16.00 -10.10
C LYS A 147 -0.83 -15.77 -10.36
N GLU A 148 -1.71 -16.41 -9.59
CA GLU A 148 -3.17 -16.18 -9.67
C GLU A 148 -3.50 -14.70 -9.47
N ALA A 149 -2.92 -14.06 -8.45
CA ALA A 149 -3.12 -12.62 -8.21
C ALA A 149 -2.66 -11.77 -9.41
N VAL A 150 -1.51 -12.07 -10.00
CA VAL A 150 -0.99 -11.39 -11.20
C VAL A 150 -1.91 -11.59 -12.41
N ASP A 151 -2.46 -12.78 -12.59
CA ASP A 151 -3.36 -13.09 -13.72
C ASP A 151 -4.72 -12.37 -13.58
N ILE A 152 -5.20 -12.10 -12.35
CA ILE A 152 -6.40 -11.27 -12.11
C ILE A 152 -6.16 -9.80 -12.49
N VAL A 153 -4.93 -9.32 -12.37
CA VAL A 153 -4.56 -7.90 -12.61
C VAL A 153 -4.35 -7.59 -14.09
N LYS A 154 -4.04 -8.59 -14.89
CA LYS A 154 -3.85 -8.47 -16.37
C LYS A 154 -5.16 -8.34 -17.11
#